data_a4328d3984c0ae5ff0d51043d521fbca
#
_entry.id   a4328d3984c0ae5ff0d51043d521fbca
#
_cell.length_a   1.000
_cell.length_b   1.000
_cell.length_c   1.000
_cell.angle_alpha   90.00
_cell.angle_beta   90.00
_cell.angle_gamma   90.00
#
_symmetry.space_group_name_H-M   'P 1'
#
loop_
_entity.id
_entity.type
_entity.pdbx_description
1 polymer ?
#
loop_
_entity_poly.entity_id
_entity_poly.type
_entity_poly.pdbx_seq_one_letter_code
_entity_poly.pdbx_strand_id
1 'polypeptide(L)'
;MKKDLITRLNEGPIMCVEGYLFAMERRGYLSAGPFVPEVVLEHPEVVTQLHREFIRAGSDVVQAFTYYGHREKLRIIGKEHLLEPMQKGALKIAKDAAAEFKDLDLMVCGDVANTNVFDPGDPNTHKQCQQMYEEQVAWAKEAGVDFVIAETINWTEEMKIALKAIKDAGLIAVCNFAIPRGDKTREGHTAEDACKMMEDLGADVVGLNCYRGPEMTMKLLKKVREKVSCHVAGLPVPYRTTEEEPGFLNITDHGCNCIPGGNAFPVALDNLFCNRFEMADFAKDCVKNKINFIGICCGAEAHHVREMSVAIGKKPISMKYMPDMSKHFHHGTDKSLKKVNKEIKY
;
A
#
# COMPACT_ATOMS: atom_id res chain seq x y z
N MET A 1 18.64 20.83 -3.33
CA MET A 1 18.31 19.89 -2.25
C MET A 1 17.09 19.07 -2.68
N LYS A 2 17.07 17.78 -2.42
CA LYS A 2 15.88 16.93 -2.64
C LYS A 2 14.74 17.45 -1.76
N LYS A 3 13.52 17.59 -2.32
CA LYS A 3 12.35 18.01 -1.55
C LYS A 3 11.89 16.87 -0.66
N ASP A 4 11.53 17.18 0.58
CA ASP A 4 10.92 16.22 1.50
C ASP A 4 9.47 15.91 1.13
N LEU A 5 8.88 14.91 1.80
CA LEU A 5 7.51 14.47 1.54
C LEU A 5 6.49 15.61 1.69
N ILE A 6 6.61 16.42 2.74
CA ILE A 6 5.62 17.47 3.05
C ILE A 6 5.67 18.58 2.00
N THR A 7 6.87 18.99 1.61
CA THR A 7 7.05 19.95 0.51
C THR A 7 6.39 19.45 -0.76
N ARG A 8 6.57 18.18 -1.10
CA ARG A 8 6.00 17.59 -2.32
C ARG A 8 4.48 17.45 -2.24
N LEU A 9 3.92 17.06 -1.09
CA LEU A 9 2.48 16.98 -0.88
C LEU A 9 1.80 18.36 -0.96
N ASN A 10 2.49 19.41 -0.60
CA ASN A 10 2.02 20.79 -0.78
C ASN A 10 1.99 21.22 -2.27
N GLU A 11 2.82 20.62 -3.11
CA GLU A 11 2.89 20.92 -4.55
C GLU A 11 1.90 20.06 -5.36
N GLY A 12 1.51 18.89 -4.86
CA GLY A 12 0.57 18.03 -5.58
C GLY A 12 0.45 16.60 -5.00
N PRO A 13 -0.33 15.75 -5.65
CA PRO A 13 -0.53 14.39 -5.18
C PRO A 13 0.72 13.53 -5.39
N ILE A 14 1.03 12.70 -4.38
CA ILE A 14 2.11 11.71 -4.37
C ILE A 14 1.48 10.32 -4.52
N MET A 15 2.06 9.50 -5.41
CA MET A 15 1.66 8.10 -5.60
C MET A 15 2.59 7.17 -4.81
N CYS A 16 2.01 6.31 -3.98
CA CYS A 16 2.69 5.27 -3.21
C CYS A 16 2.06 3.89 -3.47
N VAL A 17 2.86 2.84 -3.47
CA VAL A 17 2.37 1.47 -3.67
C VAL A 17 2.88 0.57 -2.54
N GLU A 18 1.93 -0.07 -1.84
CA GLU A 18 2.19 -0.99 -0.71
C GLU A 18 1.94 -2.48 -1.08
N GLY A 19 1.68 -2.77 -2.34
CA GLY A 19 1.14 -4.05 -2.83
C GLY A 19 2.14 -5.19 -3.02
N TYR A 20 3.24 -5.24 -2.27
CA TYR A 20 4.32 -6.22 -2.48
C TYR A 20 3.91 -7.65 -2.10
N LEU A 21 3.23 -7.82 -0.98
CA LEU A 21 2.96 -9.11 -0.35
C LEU A 21 2.18 -10.06 -1.27
N PHE A 22 1.01 -9.63 -1.77
CA PHE A 22 0.20 -10.44 -2.67
C PHE A 22 0.83 -10.60 -4.07
N ALA A 23 1.60 -9.61 -4.53
CA ALA A 23 2.33 -9.73 -5.79
C ALA A 23 3.40 -10.83 -5.71
N MET A 24 4.08 -10.97 -4.56
CA MET A 24 5.06 -12.04 -4.34
C MET A 24 4.40 -13.40 -4.11
N GLU A 25 3.29 -13.45 -3.39
CA GLU A 25 2.50 -14.67 -3.19
C GLU A 25 2.02 -15.23 -4.52
N ARG A 26 1.36 -14.43 -5.37
CA ARG A 26 0.86 -14.85 -6.69
C ARG A 26 1.95 -15.30 -7.66
N ARG A 27 3.17 -14.79 -7.51
CA ARG A 27 4.34 -15.18 -8.29
C ARG A 27 5.03 -16.43 -7.73
N GLY A 28 4.59 -16.97 -6.57
CA GLY A 28 5.14 -18.16 -5.93
C GLY A 28 6.41 -17.92 -5.12
N TYR A 29 6.66 -16.70 -4.65
CA TYR A 29 7.83 -16.33 -3.86
C TYR A 29 7.52 -16.01 -2.40
N LEU A 30 6.27 -16.17 -1.98
CA LEU A 30 5.84 -15.91 -0.61
C LEU A 30 4.66 -16.81 -0.26
N SER A 31 4.69 -17.42 0.93
CA SER A 31 3.62 -18.30 1.40
C SER A 31 2.47 -17.52 2.02
N ALA A 32 1.25 -17.71 1.51
CA ALA A 32 0.04 -17.27 2.19
C ALA A 32 -0.06 -17.95 3.57
N GLY A 33 -0.54 -17.21 4.56
CA GLY A 33 -0.61 -17.61 5.96
C GLY A 33 0.44 -16.90 6.82
N PRO A 34 1.71 -17.33 6.85
CA PRO A 34 2.76 -16.60 7.57
C PRO A 34 3.01 -15.21 6.99
N PHE A 35 3.02 -15.11 5.66
CA PHE A 35 3.28 -13.88 4.92
C PHE A 35 4.61 -13.20 5.27
N VAL A 36 5.63 -13.97 5.63
CA VAL A 36 6.96 -13.45 5.95
C VAL A 36 7.72 -13.17 4.66
N PRO A 37 8.36 -12.01 4.49
CA PRO A 37 9.01 -11.61 3.23
C PRO A 37 10.43 -12.21 3.08
N GLU A 38 10.58 -13.54 3.22
CA GLU A 38 11.85 -14.25 3.04
C GLU A 38 12.44 -14.06 1.63
N VAL A 39 11.58 -13.79 0.65
CA VAL A 39 11.95 -13.45 -0.73
C VAL A 39 12.96 -12.32 -0.83
N VAL A 40 12.99 -11.40 0.14
CA VAL A 40 13.99 -10.31 0.23
C VAL A 40 15.42 -10.86 0.29
N LEU A 41 15.61 -12.00 0.97
CA LEU A 41 16.91 -12.66 1.11
C LEU A 41 17.13 -13.76 0.07
N GLU A 42 16.08 -14.50 -0.27
CA GLU A 42 16.16 -15.67 -1.14
C GLU A 42 16.16 -15.29 -2.63
N HIS A 43 15.37 -14.25 -3.00
CA HIS A 43 15.19 -13.81 -4.38
C HIS A 43 15.12 -12.26 -4.48
N PRO A 44 16.18 -11.54 -4.10
CA PRO A 44 16.21 -10.07 -4.10
C PRO A 44 15.97 -9.47 -5.49
N GLU A 45 16.33 -10.18 -6.56
CA GLU A 45 16.10 -9.77 -7.95
C GLU A 45 14.60 -9.66 -8.29
N VAL A 46 13.75 -10.50 -7.69
CA VAL A 46 12.30 -10.47 -7.93
C VAL A 46 11.68 -9.26 -7.23
N VAL A 47 12.14 -8.94 -6.02
CA VAL A 47 11.71 -7.74 -5.30
C VAL A 47 12.16 -6.48 -6.05
N THR A 48 13.41 -6.45 -6.50
CA THR A 48 13.94 -5.36 -7.34
C THR A 48 13.11 -5.16 -8.59
N GLN A 49 12.73 -6.24 -9.28
CA GLN A 49 11.90 -6.16 -10.48
C GLN A 49 10.51 -5.57 -10.18
N LEU A 50 9.88 -5.93 -9.06
CA LEU A 50 8.58 -5.37 -8.67
C LEU A 50 8.69 -3.86 -8.37
N HIS A 51 9.74 -3.42 -7.71
CA HIS A 51 10.01 -1.99 -7.54
C HIS A 51 10.10 -1.26 -8.89
N ARG A 52 10.86 -1.81 -9.85
CA ARG A 52 10.97 -1.25 -11.21
C ARG A 52 9.61 -1.15 -11.91
N GLU A 53 8.76 -2.17 -11.76
CA GLU A 53 7.41 -2.18 -12.35
C GLU A 53 6.55 -1.05 -11.78
N PHE A 54 6.53 -0.85 -10.47
CA PHE A 54 5.76 0.20 -9.82
C PHE A 54 6.32 1.61 -10.13
N ILE A 55 7.63 1.79 -10.13
CA ILE A 55 8.27 3.06 -10.56
C ILE A 55 7.87 3.40 -11.99
N ARG A 56 7.98 2.45 -12.92
CA ARG A 56 7.62 2.65 -14.33
C ARG A 56 6.13 2.93 -14.52
N ALA A 57 5.29 2.42 -13.63
CA ALA A 57 3.85 2.67 -13.60
C ALA A 57 3.49 4.02 -12.99
N GLY A 58 4.41 4.71 -12.32
CA GLY A 58 4.24 6.08 -11.82
C GLY A 58 4.17 6.22 -10.31
N SER A 59 4.68 5.25 -9.54
CA SER A 59 4.93 5.44 -8.12
C SER A 59 6.02 6.48 -7.91
N ASP A 60 5.79 7.45 -7.02
CA ASP A 60 6.79 8.44 -6.59
C ASP A 60 7.60 7.93 -5.41
N VAL A 61 7.07 6.92 -4.72
CA VAL A 61 7.64 6.34 -3.52
C VAL A 61 8.04 4.89 -3.80
N VAL A 62 9.23 4.52 -3.37
CA VAL A 62 9.73 3.14 -3.34
C VAL A 62 9.73 2.72 -1.88
N GLN A 63 8.74 1.93 -1.50
CA GLN A 63 8.61 1.42 -0.14
C GLN A 63 9.48 0.18 0.04
N ALA A 64 10.30 0.16 1.08
CA ALA A 64 11.05 -1.04 1.43
C ALA A 64 10.07 -2.17 1.79
N PHE A 65 10.25 -3.35 1.21
CA PHE A 65 9.36 -4.48 1.48
C PHE A 65 9.69 -5.13 2.82
N THR A 66 9.37 -4.41 3.91
CA THR A 66 9.58 -4.85 5.29
C THR A 66 8.28 -5.29 5.99
N TYR A 67 7.13 -5.17 5.33
CA TYR A 67 5.83 -5.58 5.86
C TYR A 67 5.88 -7.02 6.38
N TYR A 68 5.52 -7.21 7.66
CA TYR A 68 5.62 -8.48 8.38
C TYR A 68 7.05 -9.05 8.53
N GLY A 69 8.08 -8.33 8.14
CA GLY A 69 9.48 -8.63 8.47
C GLY A 69 9.81 -8.22 9.91
N HIS A 70 9.07 -8.70 10.90
CA HIS A 70 9.25 -8.36 12.32
C HIS A 70 9.33 -9.61 13.22
N ARG A 71 9.78 -9.42 14.47
CA ARG A 71 10.10 -10.52 15.40
C ARG A 71 9.02 -11.56 15.53
N GLU A 72 7.77 -11.16 15.76
CA GLU A 72 6.68 -12.10 15.99
C GLU A 72 6.39 -12.97 14.77
N LYS A 73 6.39 -12.40 13.57
CA LYS A 73 6.19 -13.16 12.33
C LYS A 73 7.33 -14.16 12.09
N LEU A 74 8.57 -13.75 12.32
CA LEU A 74 9.72 -14.64 12.20
C LEU A 74 9.72 -15.72 13.27
N ARG A 75 9.28 -15.40 14.51
CA ARG A 75 9.11 -16.39 15.59
C ARG A 75 8.15 -17.51 15.20
N ILE A 76 7.02 -17.18 14.58
CA ILE A 76 6.03 -18.16 14.13
C ILE A 76 6.63 -19.21 13.19
N ILE A 77 7.61 -18.82 12.38
CA ILE A 77 8.29 -19.73 11.43
C ILE A 77 9.67 -20.18 11.92
N GLY A 78 10.09 -19.81 13.16
CA GLY A 78 11.37 -20.22 13.77
C GLY A 78 12.60 -19.60 13.11
N LYS A 79 12.49 -18.39 12.56
CA LYS A 79 13.55 -17.73 11.77
C LYS A 79 13.91 -16.32 12.28
N GLU A 80 13.83 -16.06 13.58
CA GLU A 80 14.09 -14.74 14.18
C GLU A 80 15.48 -14.19 13.86
N HIS A 81 16.46 -15.07 13.62
CA HIS A 81 17.82 -14.70 13.23
C HIS A 81 17.89 -13.99 11.86
N LEU A 82 16.85 -14.06 11.05
CA LEU A 82 16.77 -13.39 9.76
C LEU A 82 16.25 -11.94 9.84
N LEU A 83 15.83 -11.46 11.03
CA LEU A 83 15.17 -10.16 11.15
C LEU A 83 16.03 -9.01 10.62
N GLU A 84 17.22 -8.81 11.17
CA GLU A 84 18.08 -7.70 10.76
C GLU A 84 18.56 -7.83 9.30
N PRO A 85 19.05 -9.00 8.83
CA PRO A 85 19.38 -9.17 7.40
C PRO A 85 18.21 -8.86 6.46
N MET A 86 17.01 -9.28 6.81
CA MET A 86 15.80 -9.06 6.01
C MET A 86 15.43 -7.57 5.94
N GLN A 87 15.40 -6.88 7.07
CA GLN A 87 15.11 -5.45 7.15
C GLN A 87 16.14 -4.63 6.34
N LYS A 88 17.43 -4.84 6.61
CA LYS A 88 18.51 -4.14 5.90
C LYS A 88 18.56 -4.49 4.42
N GLY A 89 18.27 -5.75 4.07
CA GLY A 89 18.16 -6.21 2.68
C GLY A 89 17.05 -5.49 1.93
N ALA A 90 15.84 -5.43 2.49
CA ALA A 90 14.70 -4.75 1.86
C ALA A 90 14.97 -3.24 1.65
N LEU A 91 15.52 -2.56 2.66
CA LEU A 91 15.89 -1.15 2.57
C LEU A 91 16.94 -0.90 1.49
N LYS A 92 17.96 -1.78 1.40
CA LYS A 92 18.98 -1.70 0.35
C LYS A 92 18.38 -1.90 -1.05
N ILE A 93 17.54 -2.91 -1.23
CA ILE A 93 16.89 -3.20 -2.52
C ILE A 93 16.05 -1.99 -2.98
N ALA A 94 15.26 -1.39 -2.08
CA ALA A 94 14.44 -0.21 -2.40
C ALA A 94 15.30 0.99 -2.85
N LYS A 95 16.40 1.26 -2.13
CA LYS A 95 17.33 2.35 -2.47
C LYS A 95 18.03 2.10 -3.80
N ASP A 96 18.51 0.89 -4.03
CA ASP A 96 19.20 0.53 -5.28
C ASP A 96 18.24 0.64 -6.48
N ALA A 97 17.00 0.16 -6.33
CA ALA A 97 15.98 0.27 -7.37
C ALA A 97 15.62 1.73 -7.68
N ALA A 98 15.47 2.59 -6.66
CA ALA A 98 15.23 4.02 -6.86
C ALA A 98 16.41 4.71 -7.57
N ALA A 99 17.65 4.35 -7.24
CA ALA A 99 18.85 4.94 -7.82
C ALA A 99 19.04 4.63 -9.31
N GLU A 100 18.37 3.60 -9.85
CA GLU A 100 18.40 3.29 -11.29
C GLU A 100 17.65 4.34 -12.14
N PHE A 101 16.70 5.06 -11.55
CA PHE A 101 15.82 6.02 -12.23
C PHE A 101 16.24 7.48 -11.94
N LYS A 102 17.45 7.84 -12.34
CA LYS A 102 18.08 9.15 -12.02
C LYS A 102 17.29 10.37 -12.48
N ASP A 103 16.47 10.21 -13.53
CA ASP A 103 15.65 11.29 -14.09
C ASP A 103 14.31 11.47 -13.33
N LEU A 104 14.03 10.59 -12.36
CA LEU A 104 12.85 10.68 -11.51
C LEU A 104 13.27 11.12 -10.09
N ASP A 105 12.51 12.05 -9.53
CA ASP A 105 12.69 12.48 -8.15
C ASP A 105 11.94 11.52 -7.21
N LEU A 106 12.47 10.30 -7.05
CA LEU A 106 11.87 9.25 -6.23
C LEU A 106 12.20 9.44 -4.75
N MET A 107 11.25 9.10 -3.89
CA MET A 107 11.47 8.95 -2.44
C MET A 107 11.56 7.48 -2.08
N VAL A 108 12.33 7.16 -1.03
CA VAL A 108 12.40 5.83 -0.44
C VAL A 108 11.84 5.91 0.97
N CYS A 109 10.90 5.04 1.32
CA CYS A 109 10.39 4.98 2.68
C CYS A 109 10.68 3.65 3.36
N GLY A 110 10.82 3.71 4.69
CA GLY A 110 10.73 2.56 5.55
C GLY A 110 9.26 2.23 5.82
N ASP A 111 9.01 0.99 6.26
CA ASP A 111 7.68 0.51 6.58
C ASP A 111 7.70 -0.24 7.90
N VAL A 112 6.73 0.05 8.77
CA VAL A 112 6.42 -0.70 9.98
C VAL A 112 4.92 -1.02 10.00
N ALA A 113 4.59 -2.26 10.35
CA ALA A 113 3.21 -2.77 10.34
C ALA A 113 2.74 -3.16 11.75
N ASN A 114 1.47 -3.53 11.87
CA ASN A 114 0.93 -4.09 13.11
C ASN A 114 1.78 -5.27 13.61
N THR A 115 2.12 -5.25 14.90
CA THR A 115 3.08 -6.21 15.51
C THR A 115 2.50 -7.61 15.71
N ASN A 116 1.18 -7.74 15.74
CA ASN A 116 0.43 -8.96 16.10
C ASN A 116 0.64 -9.42 17.56
N VAL A 117 1.25 -8.61 18.41
CA VAL A 117 1.44 -8.92 19.85
C VAL A 117 0.72 -7.95 20.77
N PHE A 118 0.23 -6.81 20.22
CA PHE A 118 -0.40 -5.77 21.02
C PHE A 118 -1.68 -6.28 21.70
N ASP A 119 -1.72 -6.15 23.03
CA ASP A 119 -2.89 -6.39 23.88
C ASP A 119 -3.11 -5.16 24.77
N PRO A 120 -4.25 -4.45 24.65
CA PRO A 120 -4.52 -3.25 25.45
C PRO A 120 -4.58 -3.53 26.95
N GLY A 121 -4.84 -4.77 27.36
CA GLY A 121 -4.90 -5.22 28.75
C GLY A 121 -3.55 -5.59 29.37
N ASP A 122 -2.49 -5.78 28.56
CA ASP A 122 -1.16 -6.19 29.05
C ASP A 122 -0.06 -5.16 28.71
N PRO A 123 0.38 -4.35 29.71
CA PRO A 123 1.47 -3.38 29.51
C PRO A 123 2.81 -3.97 29.04
N ASN A 124 3.05 -5.28 29.22
CA ASN A 124 4.27 -5.90 28.72
C ASN A 124 4.27 -5.97 27.19
N THR A 125 3.10 -6.20 26.57
CA THR A 125 2.97 -6.19 25.12
C THR A 125 3.22 -4.80 24.54
N HIS A 126 2.85 -3.72 25.25
CA HIS A 126 3.14 -2.35 24.84
C HIS A 126 4.66 -2.10 24.75
N LYS A 127 5.41 -2.56 25.75
CA LYS A 127 6.89 -2.47 25.75
C LYS A 127 7.49 -3.31 24.60
N GLN A 128 6.92 -4.49 24.37
CA GLN A 128 7.36 -5.36 23.27
C GLN A 128 7.10 -4.69 21.91
N CYS A 129 5.93 -4.11 21.70
CA CYS A 129 5.63 -3.32 20.50
C CYS A 129 6.61 -2.16 20.31
N GLN A 130 6.87 -1.41 21.38
CA GLN A 130 7.83 -0.31 21.36
C GLN A 130 9.22 -0.77 20.91
N GLN A 131 9.75 -1.84 21.48
CA GLN A 131 11.05 -2.40 21.08
C GLN A 131 11.07 -2.83 19.61
N MET A 132 9.99 -3.48 19.16
CA MET A 132 9.86 -3.92 17.76
C MET A 132 9.82 -2.74 16.78
N TYR A 133 9.14 -1.65 17.11
CA TYR A 133 9.12 -0.46 16.26
C TYR A 133 10.43 0.31 16.30
N GLU A 134 11.02 0.50 17.47
CA GLU A 134 12.29 1.22 17.63
C GLU A 134 13.43 0.57 16.83
N GLU A 135 13.54 -0.78 16.84
CA GLU A 135 14.58 -1.46 16.06
C GLU A 135 14.39 -1.33 14.55
N GLN A 136 13.16 -1.48 14.05
CA GLN A 136 12.86 -1.34 12.62
C GLN A 136 13.07 0.09 12.13
N VAL A 137 12.61 1.08 12.90
CA VAL A 137 12.80 2.50 12.62
C VAL A 137 14.29 2.88 12.68
N ALA A 138 15.07 2.30 13.60
CA ALA A 138 16.50 2.55 13.66
C ALA A 138 17.22 2.08 12.39
N TRP A 139 16.89 0.90 11.85
CA TRP A 139 17.46 0.43 10.57
C TRP A 139 17.00 1.29 9.39
N ALA A 140 15.74 1.73 9.37
CA ALA A 140 15.25 2.66 8.34
C ALA A 140 16.01 3.99 8.37
N LYS A 141 16.25 4.55 9.56
CA LYS A 141 17.06 5.75 9.77
C LYS A 141 18.51 5.56 9.33
N GLU A 142 19.14 4.45 9.73
CA GLU A 142 20.50 4.08 9.30
C GLU A 142 20.62 4.01 7.78
N ALA A 143 19.61 3.44 7.12
CA ALA A 143 19.53 3.37 5.67
C ALA A 143 19.31 4.76 5.02
N GLY A 144 18.90 5.78 5.77
CA GLY A 144 18.66 7.13 5.26
C GLY A 144 17.42 7.20 4.36
N VAL A 145 16.30 6.66 4.83
CA VAL A 145 15.01 6.78 4.15
C VAL A 145 14.48 8.23 4.25
N ASP A 146 13.62 8.63 3.32
CA ASP A 146 13.01 9.96 3.31
C ASP A 146 11.93 10.11 4.39
N PHE A 147 11.22 9.02 4.73
CA PHE A 147 10.17 8.96 5.76
C PHE A 147 9.86 7.50 6.13
N VAL A 148 8.98 7.30 7.13
CA VAL A 148 8.49 5.96 7.52
C VAL A 148 6.97 5.95 7.47
N ILE A 149 6.40 4.85 6.95
CA ILE A 149 4.98 4.55 7.01
C ILE A 149 4.74 3.56 8.14
N ALA A 150 3.81 3.89 9.05
CA ALA A 150 3.18 2.95 9.96
C ALA A 150 1.84 2.55 9.33
N GLU A 151 1.75 1.29 8.85
CA GLU A 151 0.62 0.85 8.05
C GLU A 151 -0.14 -0.34 8.64
N THR A 152 -1.41 -0.44 8.24
CA THR A 152 -2.27 -1.61 8.53
C THR A 152 -2.41 -1.87 10.04
N ILE A 153 -2.31 -0.83 10.84
CA ILE A 153 -2.49 -0.88 12.30
C ILE A 153 -3.96 -0.59 12.61
N ASN A 154 -4.60 -1.44 13.42
CA ASN A 154 -6.02 -1.32 13.75
C ASN A 154 -6.30 -1.05 15.23
N TRP A 155 -5.26 -0.87 16.02
CA TRP A 155 -5.30 -0.38 17.39
C TRP A 155 -4.75 1.05 17.46
N THR A 156 -5.48 1.96 18.10
CA THR A 156 -5.06 3.37 18.23
C THR A 156 -3.83 3.50 19.13
N GLU A 157 -3.79 2.75 20.25
CA GLU A 157 -2.65 2.77 21.17
C GLU A 157 -1.40 2.14 20.53
N GLU A 158 -1.53 1.08 19.74
CA GLU A 158 -0.41 0.53 18.98
C GLU A 158 0.15 1.54 17.98
N MET A 159 -0.72 2.27 17.28
CA MET A 159 -0.32 3.34 16.35
C MET A 159 0.43 4.47 17.08
N LYS A 160 0.02 4.84 18.30
CA LYS A 160 0.75 5.84 19.10
C LYS A 160 2.18 5.39 19.41
N ILE A 161 2.37 4.11 19.71
CA ILE A 161 3.70 3.54 19.97
C ILE A 161 4.55 3.61 18.71
N ALA A 162 4.00 3.22 17.53
CA ALA A 162 4.68 3.31 16.25
C ALA A 162 5.05 4.76 15.90
N LEU A 163 4.09 5.68 16.01
CA LEU A 163 4.30 7.11 15.76
C LEU A 163 5.42 7.67 16.65
N LYS A 164 5.38 7.35 17.94
CA LYS A 164 6.42 7.80 18.88
C LYS A 164 7.81 7.32 18.45
N ALA A 165 7.96 6.05 18.08
CA ALA A 165 9.25 5.51 17.62
C ALA A 165 9.76 6.26 16.38
N ILE A 166 8.89 6.57 15.41
CA ILE A 166 9.25 7.30 14.20
C ILE A 166 9.66 8.76 14.52
N LYS A 167 8.88 9.44 15.36
CA LYS A 167 9.16 10.85 15.73
C LYS A 167 10.40 11.00 16.60
N ASP A 168 10.63 10.07 17.53
CA ASP A 168 11.86 10.04 18.36
C ASP A 168 13.12 9.81 17.49
N ALA A 169 12.99 9.11 16.38
CA ALA A 169 14.06 8.99 15.39
C ALA A 169 14.26 10.25 14.54
N GLY A 170 13.38 11.24 14.63
CA GLY A 170 13.45 12.49 13.86
C GLY A 170 13.02 12.33 12.40
N LEU A 171 12.18 11.34 12.10
CA LEU A 171 11.68 11.06 10.75
C LEU A 171 10.27 11.62 10.55
N ILE A 172 9.91 11.89 9.30
CA ILE A 172 8.53 12.17 8.88
C ILE A 172 7.72 10.89 9.05
N ALA A 173 6.53 11.02 9.67
CA ALA A 173 5.64 9.91 10.00
C ALA A 173 4.36 9.94 9.17
N VAL A 174 4.09 8.86 8.43
CA VAL A 174 2.81 8.58 7.77
C VAL A 174 2.11 7.49 8.57
N CYS A 175 0.91 7.78 9.11
CA CYS A 175 0.14 6.86 9.97
C CYS A 175 -1.14 6.41 9.27
N ASN A 176 -1.16 5.18 8.79
CA ASN A 176 -2.29 4.59 8.06
C ASN A 176 -3.01 3.52 8.88
N PHE A 177 -4.22 3.83 9.30
CA PHE A 177 -5.08 2.86 9.98
C PHE A 177 -5.73 1.89 9.01
N ALA A 178 -5.84 0.63 9.42
CA ALA A 178 -6.70 -0.35 8.78
C ALA A 178 -7.98 -0.53 9.61
N ILE A 179 -9.14 -0.22 9.02
CA ILE A 179 -10.44 -0.32 9.68
C ILE A 179 -11.19 -1.56 9.14
N PRO A 180 -11.14 -2.70 9.85
CA PRO A 180 -11.64 -3.97 9.31
C PRO A 180 -13.16 -4.07 9.25
N ARG A 181 -13.86 -3.49 10.22
CA ARG A 181 -15.33 -3.54 10.32
C ARG A 181 -15.89 -2.21 10.81
N GLY A 182 -17.14 -1.92 10.40
CA GLY A 182 -17.77 -0.65 10.77
C GLY A 182 -16.95 0.56 10.33
N ASP A 183 -16.81 1.56 11.17
CA ASP A 183 -16.02 2.78 10.93
C ASP A 183 -15.02 3.06 12.06
N LYS A 184 -14.69 2.05 12.88
CA LYS A 184 -13.93 2.20 14.12
C LYS A 184 -12.69 1.31 14.19
N THR A 185 -11.69 1.81 14.91
CA THR A 185 -10.55 1.01 15.39
C THR A 185 -11.02 -0.06 16.38
N ARG A 186 -10.13 -0.98 16.74
CA ARG A 186 -10.46 -2.05 17.70
C ARG A 186 -10.78 -1.53 19.10
N GLU A 187 -10.28 -0.36 19.49
CA GLU A 187 -10.65 0.33 20.74
C GLU A 187 -11.98 1.10 20.64
N GLY A 188 -12.56 1.23 19.46
CA GLY A 188 -13.85 1.90 19.28
C GLY A 188 -13.75 3.37 18.88
N HIS A 189 -12.59 3.93 18.60
CA HIS A 189 -12.44 5.26 18.02
C HIS A 189 -12.87 5.23 16.54
N THR A 190 -13.61 6.25 16.09
CA THR A 190 -13.93 6.38 14.67
C THR A 190 -12.64 6.62 13.86
N ALA A 191 -12.65 6.32 12.55
CA ALA A 191 -11.48 6.52 11.71
C ALA A 191 -10.98 7.97 11.76
N GLU A 192 -11.92 8.94 11.72
CA GLU A 192 -11.60 10.35 11.78
C GLU A 192 -11.04 10.79 13.15
N ASP A 193 -11.55 10.24 14.26
CA ASP A 193 -11.03 10.53 15.60
C ASP A 193 -9.65 9.92 15.81
N ALA A 194 -9.45 8.67 15.37
CA ALA A 194 -8.14 8.02 15.45
C ALA A 194 -7.08 8.79 14.64
N CYS A 195 -7.41 9.22 13.42
CA CYS A 195 -6.51 10.06 12.61
C CYS A 195 -6.24 11.40 13.28
N LYS A 196 -7.25 12.05 13.87
CA LYS A 196 -7.06 13.32 14.58
C LYS A 196 -6.16 13.15 15.81
N MET A 197 -6.31 12.06 16.55
CA MET A 197 -5.40 11.76 17.67
C MET A 197 -3.94 11.62 17.21
N MET A 198 -3.68 11.01 16.05
CA MET A 198 -2.32 10.92 15.50
C MET A 198 -1.79 12.29 15.05
N GLU A 199 -2.62 13.10 14.39
CA GLU A 199 -2.26 14.49 14.05
C GLU A 199 -1.88 15.29 15.30
N ASP A 200 -2.67 15.21 16.38
CA ASP A 200 -2.41 15.93 17.64
C ASP A 200 -1.12 15.47 18.33
N LEU A 201 -0.68 14.24 18.05
CA LEU A 201 0.59 13.68 18.53
C LEU A 201 1.76 13.93 17.58
N GLY A 202 1.54 14.67 16.48
CA GLY A 202 2.58 15.12 15.55
C GLY A 202 2.84 14.21 14.35
N ALA A 203 1.87 13.37 13.96
CA ALA A 203 1.93 12.69 12.67
C ALA A 203 1.88 13.72 11.53
N ASP A 204 2.72 13.54 10.52
CA ASP A 204 2.82 14.47 9.40
C ASP A 204 1.77 14.19 8.32
N VAL A 205 1.40 12.92 8.17
CA VAL A 205 0.33 12.43 7.31
C VAL A 205 -0.47 11.39 8.07
N VAL A 206 -1.80 11.44 7.98
CA VAL A 206 -2.69 10.44 8.58
C VAL A 206 -3.65 9.89 7.53
N GLY A 207 -4.11 8.66 7.69
CA GLY A 207 -5.03 8.12 6.70
C GLY A 207 -5.41 6.67 6.91
N LEU A 208 -5.84 6.06 5.82
CA LEU A 208 -6.34 4.69 5.81
C LEU A 208 -5.67 3.88 4.71
N ASN A 209 -5.31 2.64 5.05
CA ASN A 209 -4.83 1.69 4.05
C ASN A 209 -5.43 0.31 4.25
N CYS A 210 -5.28 -0.52 3.23
CA CYS A 210 -5.65 -1.94 3.25
C CYS A 210 -7.13 -2.22 3.62
N TYR A 211 -7.48 -3.45 3.86
CA TYR A 211 -8.79 -4.03 4.20
C TYR A 211 -9.93 -3.68 3.25
N ARG A 212 -10.14 -2.41 2.92
CA ARG A 212 -11.31 -1.92 2.19
C ARG A 212 -10.99 -1.60 0.74
N GLY A 213 -11.95 -1.87 -0.12
CA GLY A 213 -11.91 -1.43 -1.51
C GLY A 213 -12.07 0.09 -1.65
N PRO A 214 -11.87 0.63 -2.86
CA PRO A 214 -11.77 2.07 -3.09
C PRO A 214 -13.01 2.86 -2.64
N GLU A 215 -14.21 2.36 -2.93
CA GLU A 215 -15.45 3.05 -2.55
C GLU A 215 -15.63 3.11 -1.03
N MET A 216 -15.44 1.97 -0.35
CA MET A 216 -15.62 1.89 1.10
C MET A 216 -14.54 2.67 1.85
N THR A 217 -13.32 2.73 1.33
CA THR A 217 -12.25 3.57 1.87
C THR A 217 -12.57 5.04 1.70
N MET A 218 -13.06 5.47 0.53
CA MET A 218 -13.37 6.88 0.26
C MET A 218 -14.46 7.43 1.19
N LYS A 219 -15.45 6.61 1.57
CA LYS A 219 -16.49 7.01 2.54
C LYS A 219 -15.91 7.45 3.88
N LEU A 220 -14.91 6.73 4.38
CA LEU A 220 -14.20 7.07 5.63
C LEU A 220 -13.21 8.22 5.44
N LEU A 221 -12.46 8.24 4.34
CA LEU A 221 -11.47 9.28 4.06
C LEU A 221 -12.09 10.68 4.00
N LYS A 222 -13.31 10.83 3.50
CA LYS A 222 -14.03 12.12 3.52
C LYS A 222 -14.23 12.63 4.95
N LYS A 223 -14.66 11.77 5.87
CA LYS A 223 -14.80 12.12 7.31
C LYS A 223 -13.44 12.47 7.93
N VAL A 224 -12.40 11.69 7.62
CA VAL A 224 -11.03 12.00 8.06
C VAL A 224 -10.61 13.38 7.56
N ARG A 225 -10.78 13.67 6.26
CA ARG A 225 -10.38 14.96 5.69
C ARG A 225 -11.09 16.16 6.32
N GLU A 226 -12.37 16.00 6.69
CA GLU A 226 -13.14 17.04 7.38
C GLU A 226 -12.64 17.31 8.81
N LYS A 227 -12.02 16.30 9.45
CA LYS A 227 -11.61 16.34 10.86
C LYS A 227 -10.19 16.84 11.08
N VAL A 228 -9.27 16.53 10.14
CA VAL A 228 -7.82 16.81 10.28
C VAL A 228 -7.37 17.98 9.42
N SER A 229 -6.27 18.62 9.76
CA SER A 229 -5.63 19.70 8.99
C SER A 229 -4.38 19.26 8.23
N CYS A 230 -3.69 18.22 8.71
CA CYS A 230 -2.52 17.66 8.06
C CYS A 230 -2.86 16.95 6.73
N HIS A 231 -1.86 16.45 6.02
CA HIS A 231 -2.06 15.68 4.81
C HIS A 231 -2.79 14.35 5.09
N VAL A 232 -3.62 13.92 4.12
CA VAL A 232 -4.39 12.68 4.23
C VAL A 232 -3.92 11.66 3.21
N ALA A 233 -3.76 10.42 3.68
CA ALA A 233 -3.39 9.26 2.89
C ALA A 233 -4.60 8.35 2.61
N GLY A 234 -4.68 7.81 1.38
CA GLY A 234 -5.68 6.82 1.01
C GLY A 234 -5.09 5.73 0.11
N LEU A 235 -4.97 4.50 0.65
CA LEU A 235 -4.38 3.35 -0.04
C LEU A 235 -5.27 2.10 0.11
N PRO A 236 -6.40 2.02 -0.62
CA PRO A 236 -7.30 0.88 -0.55
C PRO A 236 -6.68 -0.39 -1.12
N VAL A 237 -7.32 -1.54 -0.85
CA VAL A 237 -7.09 -2.74 -1.64
C VAL A 237 -7.87 -2.67 -2.96
N PRO A 238 -7.39 -3.25 -4.07
CA PRO A 238 -8.09 -3.21 -5.35
C PRO A 238 -9.18 -4.28 -5.46
N TYR A 239 -10.01 -4.42 -4.44
CA TYR A 239 -11.12 -5.38 -4.44
C TYR A 239 -12.45 -4.69 -4.18
N ARG A 240 -13.52 -5.19 -4.82
CA ARG A 240 -14.88 -4.67 -4.64
C ARG A 240 -15.44 -5.15 -3.32
N THR A 241 -15.39 -4.28 -2.32
CA THR A 241 -16.01 -4.50 -1.00
C THR A 241 -17.31 -3.72 -0.90
N THR A 242 -18.23 -4.17 -0.05
CA THR A 242 -19.57 -3.57 0.15
C THR A 242 -19.74 -3.05 1.58
N GLU A 243 -20.89 -2.48 1.90
CA GLU A 243 -21.20 -2.09 3.28
C GLU A 243 -21.38 -3.29 4.20
N GLU A 244 -21.92 -4.38 3.66
CA GLU A 244 -22.10 -5.65 4.38
C GLU A 244 -20.79 -6.38 4.58
N GLU A 245 -19.92 -6.35 3.55
CA GLU A 245 -18.61 -6.97 3.54
C GLU A 245 -17.52 -5.91 3.27
N PRO A 246 -17.25 -5.01 4.22
CA PRO A 246 -16.39 -3.86 3.99
C PRO A 246 -14.91 -4.21 3.91
N GLY A 247 -14.50 -5.39 4.36
CA GLY A 247 -13.11 -5.85 4.39
C GLY A 247 -12.86 -7.08 3.54
N PHE A 248 -11.82 -7.07 2.73
CA PHE A 248 -11.46 -8.16 1.81
C PHE A 248 -11.08 -9.49 2.49
N LEU A 249 -10.83 -9.48 3.80
CA LEU A 249 -10.55 -10.70 4.57
C LEU A 249 -11.75 -11.63 4.71
N ASN A 250 -12.96 -11.08 4.64
CA ASN A 250 -14.21 -11.83 4.84
C ASN A 250 -15.15 -11.74 3.62
N ILE A 251 -14.64 -11.21 2.50
CA ILE A 251 -15.45 -11.04 1.29
C ILE A 251 -15.76 -12.40 0.68
N THR A 252 -16.99 -12.56 0.22
CA THR A 252 -17.48 -13.76 -0.47
C THR A 252 -17.80 -13.45 -1.93
N ASP A 253 -17.59 -14.40 -2.81
CA ASP A 253 -18.03 -14.27 -4.20
C ASP A 253 -19.42 -14.86 -4.37
N HIS A 254 -20.44 -13.99 -4.34
CA HIS A 254 -21.85 -14.39 -4.53
C HIS A 254 -22.19 -14.73 -5.99
N GLY A 255 -21.31 -14.43 -6.94
CA GLY A 255 -21.51 -14.66 -8.37
C GLY A 255 -21.09 -16.04 -8.87
N CYS A 256 -20.27 -16.76 -8.11
CA CYS A 256 -19.69 -18.03 -8.49
C CYS A 256 -19.54 -18.97 -7.29
N ASN A 257 -20.05 -20.20 -7.40
CA ASN A 257 -19.79 -21.26 -6.41
C ASN A 257 -18.45 -21.98 -6.65
N CYS A 258 -17.49 -21.31 -7.27
CA CYS A 258 -16.21 -21.90 -7.67
C CYS A 258 -15.15 -21.86 -6.56
N ILE A 259 -15.40 -21.14 -5.47
CA ILE A 259 -14.46 -21.00 -4.36
C ILE A 259 -14.75 -22.07 -3.30
N PRO A 260 -13.81 -22.98 -3.02
CA PRO A 260 -13.96 -23.96 -1.96
C PRO A 260 -14.19 -23.29 -0.60
N GLY A 261 -15.30 -23.63 0.06
CA GLY A 261 -15.67 -23.04 1.36
C GLY A 261 -16.20 -21.61 1.32
N GLY A 262 -16.36 -21.00 0.13
CA GLY A 262 -17.00 -19.69 -0.07
C GLY A 262 -16.16 -18.49 0.33
N ASN A 263 -15.01 -18.64 1.02
CA ASN A 263 -14.14 -17.55 1.43
C ASN A 263 -13.04 -17.30 0.39
N ALA A 264 -13.06 -16.13 -0.23
CA ALA A 264 -12.12 -15.76 -1.28
C ALA A 264 -10.71 -15.44 -0.76
N PHE A 265 -10.58 -14.93 0.48
CA PHE A 265 -9.29 -14.58 1.04
C PHE A 265 -8.50 -15.81 1.50
N PRO A 266 -7.19 -15.88 1.27
CA PRO A 266 -6.35 -14.90 0.55
C PRO A 266 -6.11 -15.25 -0.93
N VAL A 267 -6.47 -16.43 -1.42
CA VAL A 267 -5.96 -17.02 -2.67
C VAL A 267 -6.95 -17.06 -3.84
N ALA A 268 -8.17 -16.60 -3.65
CA ALA A 268 -9.25 -16.66 -4.66
C ALA A 268 -9.96 -15.31 -4.83
N LEU A 269 -9.22 -14.21 -4.77
CA LEU A 269 -9.76 -12.83 -4.83
C LEU A 269 -9.92 -12.30 -6.26
N ASP A 270 -9.55 -13.07 -7.29
CA ASP A 270 -9.45 -12.58 -8.67
C ASP A 270 -10.79 -12.10 -9.24
N ASN A 271 -11.89 -12.78 -8.92
CA ASN A 271 -13.23 -12.40 -9.37
C ASN A 271 -13.74 -11.06 -8.78
N LEU A 272 -13.14 -10.67 -7.67
CA LEU A 272 -13.51 -9.46 -6.91
C LEU A 272 -12.60 -8.27 -7.25
N PHE A 273 -11.65 -8.46 -8.15
CA PHE A 273 -10.64 -7.49 -8.50
C PHE A 273 -11.25 -6.26 -9.18
N CYS A 274 -10.93 -5.07 -8.69
CA CYS A 274 -11.26 -3.83 -9.36
C CYS A 274 -10.51 -3.73 -10.68
N ASN A 275 -11.18 -3.26 -11.72
CA ASN A 275 -10.48 -2.93 -12.94
C ASN A 275 -9.70 -1.61 -12.78
N ARG A 276 -8.80 -1.33 -13.73
CA ARG A 276 -7.92 -0.15 -13.70
C ARG A 276 -8.67 1.18 -13.69
N PHE A 277 -9.88 1.24 -14.24
CA PHE A 277 -10.67 2.48 -14.31
C PHE A 277 -11.35 2.78 -12.99
N GLU A 278 -11.80 1.76 -12.24
CA GLU A 278 -12.31 1.93 -10.88
C GLU A 278 -11.23 2.52 -9.96
N MET A 279 -9.98 2.05 -10.11
CA MET A 279 -8.85 2.60 -9.36
C MET A 279 -8.48 4.02 -9.81
N ALA A 280 -8.55 4.31 -11.11
CA ALA A 280 -8.35 5.66 -11.64
C ALA A 280 -9.40 6.65 -11.10
N ASP A 281 -10.66 6.22 -11.00
CA ASP A 281 -11.73 7.05 -10.45
C ASP A 281 -11.53 7.32 -8.96
N PHE A 282 -11.07 6.32 -8.19
CA PHE A 282 -10.65 6.53 -6.81
C PHE A 282 -9.55 7.61 -6.70
N ALA A 283 -8.53 7.56 -7.56
CA ALA A 283 -7.45 8.54 -7.54
C ALA A 283 -7.95 9.97 -7.85
N LYS A 284 -8.88 10.12 -8.83
CA LYS A 284 -9.55 11.41 -9.11
C LYS A 284 -10.36 11.91 -7.91
N ASP A 285 -11.09 11.00 -7.25
CA ASP A 285 -11.88 11.34 -6.07
C ASP A 285 -10.98 11.76 -4.89
N CYS A 286 -9.82 11.15 -4.73
CA CYS A 286 -8.82 11.59 -3.76
C CYS A 286 -8.42 13.05 -4.01
N VAL A 287 -7.99 13.38 -5.23
CA VAL A 287 -7.60 14.76 -5.58
C VAL A 287 -8.74 15.75 -5.34
N LYS A 288 -9.96 15.41 -5.79
CA LYS A 288 -11.17 16.22 -5.59
C LYS A 288 -11.44 16.52 -4.12
N ASN A 289 -11.17 15.57 -3.25
CA ASN A 289 -11.39 15.70 -1.80
C ASN A 289 -10.13 16.14 -1.03
N LYS A 290 -9.09 16.61 -1.71
CA LYS A 290 -7.82 17.07 -1.09
C LYS A 290 -7.13 15.98 -0.26
N ILE A 291 -7.19 14.75 -0.73
CA ILE A 291 -6.44 13.61 -0.24
C ILE A 291 -5.29 13.45 -1.21
N ASN A 292 -4.06 13.75 -0.79
CA ASN A 292 -2.94 13.92 -1.71
C ASN A 292 -1.80 12.92 -1.52
N PHE A 293 -1.79 12.08 -0.50
CA PHE A 293 -0.98 10.87 -0.45
C PHE A 293 -1.84 9.70 -0.94
N ILE A 294 -1.72 9.36 -2.22
CA ILE A 294 -2.61 8.44 -2.91
C ILE A 294 -1.87 7.15 -3.21
N GLY A 295 -2.53 6.02 -3.03
CA GLY A 295 -1.87 4.77 -3.35
C GLY A 295 -2.80 3.58 -3.45
N ILE A 296 -2.20 2.42 -3.36
CA ILE A 296 -2.88 1.14 -3.45
C ILE A 296 -2.10 0.11 -2.63
N CYS A 297 -2.82 -0.66 -1.81
CA CYS A 297 -2.27 -1.65 -0.92
C CYS A 297 -2.35 -3.07 -1.51
N CYS A 298 -2.53 -4.07 -0.68
CA CYS A 298 -2.52 -5.50 -1.01
C CYS A 298 -3.32 -5.84 -2.28
N GLY A 299 -2.67 -6.47 -3.26
CA GLY A 299 -3.26 -6.78 -4.56
C GLY A 299 -2.98 -5.75 -5.66
N ALA A 300 -2.18 -4.71 -5.37
CA ALA A 300 -1.75 -3.74 -6.38
C ALA A 300 -1.07 -4.42 -7.56
N GLU A 301 -1.44 -3.96 -8.76
CA GLU A 301 -0.81 -4.34 -10.02
C GLU A 301 -0.34 -3.10 -10.79
N ALA A 302 0.73 -3.22 -11.55
CA ALA A 302 1.32 -2.09 -12.28
C ALA A 302 0.32 -1.36 -13.20
N HIS A 303 -0.68 -2.06 -13.74
CA HIS A 303 -1.70 -1.43 -14.58
C HIS A 303 -2.67 -0.55 -13.78
N HIS A 304 -2.97 -0.88 -12.52
CA HIS A 304 -3.75 0.00 -11.63
C HIS A 304 -2.97 1.28 -11.34
N VAL A 305 -1.71 1.14 -10.93
CA VAL A 305 -0.82 2.28 -10.61
C VAL A 305 -0.70 3.22 -11.80
N ARG A 306 -0.51 2.68 -13.01
CA ARG A 306 -0.42 3.48 -14.23
C ARG A 306 -1.69 4.31 -14.47
N GLU A 307 -2.86 3.68 -14.42
CA GLU A 307 -4.11 4.38 -14.67
C GLU A 307 -4.42 5.42 -13.59
N MET A 308 -4.15 5.10 -12.32
CA MET A 308 -4.25 6.06 -11.22
C MET A 308 -3.31 7.26 -11.43
N SER A 309 -2.04 7.02 -11.78
CA SER A 309 -1.05 8.07 -12.04
C SER A 309 -1.48 8.97 -13.20
N VAL A 310 -1.95 8.39 -14.29
CA VAL A 310 -2.45 9.18 -15.45
C VAL A 310 -3.69 9.97 -15.06
N ALA A 311 -4.59 9.39 -14.27
CA ALA A 311 -5.83 10.03 -13.83
C ALA A 311 -5.60 11.30 -12.97
N ILE A 312 -4.47 11.36 -12.24
CA ILE A 312 -4.06 12.54 -11.45
C ILE A 312 -3.07 13.45 -12.19
N GLY A 313 -2.95 13.29 -13.52
CA GLY A 313 -2.17 14.20 -14.38
C GLY A 313 -0.70 13.86 -14.52
N LYS A 314 -0.22 12.72 -14.00
CA LYS A 314 1.18 12.28 -14.14
C LYS A 314 1.42 11.63 -15.52
N LYS A 315 2.69 11.56 -15.92
CA LYS A 315 3.13 10.94 -17.17
C LYS A 315 4.12 9.80 -16.88
N PRO A 316 3.64 8.65 -16.39
CA PRO A 316 4.52 7.53 -16.05
C PRO A 316 5.23 6.97 -17.30
N ILE A 317 6.40 6.37 -17.09
CA ILE A 317 7.22 5.76 -18.19
C ILE A 317 6.39 4.75 -18.99
N SER A 318 5.54 3.97 -18.33
CA SER A 318 4.70 2.96 -18.97
C SER A 318 3.47 3.54 -19.72
N MET A 319 3.24 4.86 -19.68
CA MET A 319 2.13 5.51 -20.37
C MET A 319 2.13 5.23 -21.88
N LYS A 320 3.32 5.07 -22.47
CA LYS A 320 3.45 4.72 -23.91
C LYS A 320 2.84 3.36 -24.28
N TYR A 321 2.53 2.52 -23.28
CA TYR A 321 1.92 1.21 -23.47
C TYR A 321 0.42 1.19 -23.07
N MET A 322 -0.20 2.35 -22.94
CA MET A 322 -1.64 2.42 -22.72
C MET A 322 -2.39 1.82 -23.92
N PRO A 323 -3.56 1.20 -23.68
CA PRO A 323 -4.35 0.60 -24.76
C PRO A 323 -4.71 1.61 -25.84
N ASP A 324 -4.38 1.29 -27.09
CA ASP A 324 -4.86 2.00 -28.28
C ASP A 324 -5.65 1.00 -29.16
N MET A 325 -6.92 0.90 -28.90
CA MET A 325 -7.82 -0.01 -29.60
C MET A 325 -8.10 0.42 -31.04
N SER A 326 -7.74 1.64 -31.46
CA SER A 326 -7.88 2.08 -32.84
C SER A 326 -7.12 1.18 -33.81
N LYS A 327 -6.01 0.60 -33.37
CA LYS A 327 -5.12 -0.28 -34.14
C LYS A 327 -5.38 -1.78 -33.93
N HIS A 328 -6.40 -2.14 -33.16
CA HIS A 328 -6.75 -3.55 -32.98
C HIS A 328 -7.28 -4.13 -34.31
N PHE A 329 -6.73 -5.25 -34.75
CA PHE A 329 -6.95 -5.73 -36.13
C PHE A 329 -8.40 -6.13 -36.41
N HIS A 330 -9.23 -6.55 -35.42
CA HIS A 330 -10.65 -6.82 -35.58
C HIS A 330 -11.54 -5.60 -35.28
N HIS A 331 -11.29 -4.92 -34.16
CA HIS A 331 -12.16 -3.87 -33.64
C HIS A 331 -11.65 -2.45 -33.92
N GLY A 332 -10.47 -2.33 -34.52
CA GLY A 332 -9.85 -1.03 -34.75
C GLY A 332 -10.52 -0.22 -35.88
N THR A 333 -10.34 1.09 -35.82
CA THR A 333 -10.85 2.06 -36.77
C THR A 333 -9.76 2.66 -37.66
N ASP A 334 -8.50 2.34 -37.41
CA ASP A 334 -7.38 2.90 -38.19
C ASP A 334 -7.49 2.52 -39.69
N LYS A 335 -7.21 3.50 -40.52
CA LYS A 335 -7.33 3.35 -41.98
C LYS A 335 -6.31 2.39 -42.60
N SER A 336 -5.18 2.14 -41.91
CA SER A 336 -4.15 1.20 -42.34
C SER A 336 -4.53 -0.28 -42.17
N LEU A 337 -5.60 -0.57 -41.42
CA LEU A 337 -6.04 -1.94 -41.15
C LEU A 337 -6.62 -2.60 -42.39
N LYS A 338 -6.21 -3.84 -42.65
CA LYS A 338 -6.69 -4.64 -43.76
C LYS A 338 -8.19 -4.95 -43.63
N LYS A 339 -8.97 -4.81 -44.68
CA LYS A 339 -10.44 -5.10 -44.71
C LYS A 339 -10.76 -6.52 -44.22
N VAL A 340 -9.96 -7.51 -44.65
CA VAL A 340 -10.17 -8.92 -44.34
C VAL A 340 -10.26 -9.18 -42.81
N ASN A 341 -9.60 -8.37 -42.02
CA ASN A 341 -9.66 -8.52 -40.55
C ASN A 341 -10.92 -7.93 -39.91
N LYS A 342 -11.65 -7.04 -40.66
CA LYS A 342 -12.88 -6.39 -40.18
C LYS A 342 -14.14 -7.20 -40.53
N GLU A 343 -14.02 -8.24 -41.35
CA GLU A 343 -15.15 -9.05 -41.81
C GLU A 343 -15.47 -10.23 -40.86
N ILE A 344 -14.66 -10.44 -39.81
CA ILE A 344 -14.92 -11.48 -38.82
C ILE A 344 -16.08 -11.03 -37.95
N LYS A 345 -17.25 -11.63 -38.16
CA LYS A 345 -18.39 -11.48 -37.24
C LYS A 345 -18.26 -12.53 -36.11
N TYR A 346 -18.26 -12.06 -34.91
CA TYR A 346 -18.32 -12.92 -33.70
C TYR A 346 -19.77 -13.15 -33.33
#